data_5befbc75511fa942f576722ca1ce2a1f
#
_entry.id   5befbc75511fa942f576722ca1ce2a1f
#
_cell.length_a   1.000
_cell.length_b   1.000
_cell.length_c   1.000
_cell.angle_alpha   90.00
_cell.angle_beta   90.00
_cell.angle_gamma   90.00
#
_symmetry.space_group_name_H-M   'P 1'
#
loop_
_entity.id
_entity.type
_entity.pdbx_description
1 polymer ?
#
loop_
_entity_poly.entity_id
_entity_poly.type
_entity_poly.pdbx_seq_one_letter_code
_entity_poly.pdbx_strand_id
1 'polypeptide(L)'
;MADKNRHKKQVLDRRRYRIRKKVSGTQARPRLVVHRSLRNIEAQIIDDGAGHSLVGLSTLSKELRGEFSNRTEQGRLLGKLLAAKAAEKGIRQVVFDRAGSLYHGIVRAVAEGAREGGLNF
;
A
#
# COMPACT_ATOMS: atom_id res chain seq x y z
N MET A 1 -25.21 -2.76 21.07
CA MET A 1 -25.21 -2.91 19.91
C MET A 1 -23.99 -2.95 19.34
N ALA A 2 -23.55 -3.51 19.22
CA ALA A 2 -22.48 -3.49 19.07
C ALA A 2 -21.82 -3.66 18.11
N ASP A 3 -22.09 -3.98 17.52
CA ASP A 3 -20.92 -4.27 17.29
C ASP A 3 -20.54 -5.00 16.05
N LYS A 4 -21.28 -4.69 14.89
CA LYS A 4 -20.89 -5.06 13.55
C LYS A 4 -19.55 -4.43 13.18
N ASN A 5 -19.33 -3.15 13.49
CA ASN A 5 -18.08 -2.45 13.18
C ASN A 5 -16.91 -2.94 14.02
N ARG A 6 -17.15 -3.22 15.29
CA ARG A 6 -16.14 -3.76 16.20
C ARG A 6 -15.71 -5.15 15.77
N HIS A 7 -16.69 -6.00 15.38
CA HIS A 7 -16.39 -7.34 14.88
C HIS A 7 -15.58 -7.30 13.58
N LYS A 8 -15.97 -6.43 12.64
CA LYS A 8 -15.24 -6.25 11.38
C LYS A 8 -13.79 -5.82 11.63
N LYS A 9 -13.59 -4.90 12.57
CA LYS A 9 -12.26 -4.45 12.93
C LYS A 9 -11.42 -5.58 13.51
N GLN A 10 -11.98 -6.39 14.40
CA GLN A 10 -11.27 -7.52 15.00
C GLN A 10 -10.86 -8.54 13.93
N VAL A 11 -11.74 -8.85 12.97
CA VAL A 11 -11.43 -9.77 11.89
C VAL A 11 -10.31 -9.22 11.02
N LEU A 12 -10.35 -7.94 10.68
CA LEU A 12 -9.32 -7.29 9.88
C LEU A 12 -7.97 -7.28 10.62
N ASP A 13 -7.97 -6.99 11.92
CA ASP A 13 -6.76 -7.00 12.74
C ASP A 13 -6.12 -8.39 12.79
N ARG A 14 -6.94 -9.45 12.90
CA ARG A 14 -6.45 -10.84 12.86
C ARG A 14 -5.83 -11.17 11.51
N ARG A 15 -6.44 -10.72 10.41
CA ARG A 15 -5.89 -10.91 9.07
C ARG A 15 -4.55 -10.23 8.91
N ARG A 16 -4.43 -8.97 9.36
CA ARG A 16 -3.18 -8.21 9.35
C ARG A 16 -2.10 -8.90 10.15
N TYR A 17 -2.44 -9.40 11.34
CA TYR A 17 -1.50 -10.13 12.19
C TYR A 17 -0.96 -11.39 11.50
N ARG A 18 -1.84 -12.16 10.88
CA ARG A 18 -1.43 -13.37 10.14
C ARG A 18 -0.52 -13.04 8.94
N ILE A 19 -0.84 -11.98 8.21
CA ILE A 19 -0.04 -11.54 7.09
C ILE A 19 1.34 -11.10 7.55
N ARG A 20 1.41 -10.29 8.61
CA ARG A 20 2.67 -9.76 9.14
C ARG A 20 3.58 -10.81 9.76
N LYS A 21 3.05 -11.94 10.13
CA LYS A 21 3.88 -13.09 10.52
C LYS A 21 4.71 -13.62 9.36
N LYS A 22 4.16 -13.53 8.14
CA LYS A 22 4.81 -14.03 6.94
C LYS A 22 5.50 -12.92 6.15
N VAL A 23 4.98 -11.70 6.26
CA VAL A 23 5.46 -10.54 5.51
C VAL A 23 6.03 -9.52 6.48
N SER A 24 7.35 -9.40 6.46
CA SER A 24 8.07 -8.43 7.28
C SER A 24 9.06 -7.68 6.41
N GLY A 25 9.06 -6.36 6.49
CA GLY A 25 9.95 -5.52 5.73
C GLY A 25 11.31 -5.37 6.40
N THR A 26 12.37 -5.41 5.60
CA THR A 26 13.74 -5.16 6.05
C THR A 26 14.29 -3.96 5.32
N GLN A 27 15.49 -3.51 5.69
CA GLN A 27 16.15 -2.41 4.96
C GLN A 27 16.39 -2.75 3.50
N ALA A 28 16.82 -4.00 3.23
CA ALA A 28 17.07 -4.45 1.86
C ALA A 28 15.80 -4.70 1.06
N ARG A 29 14.72 -5.06 1.74
CA ARG A 29 13.45 -5.37 1.12
C ARG A 29 12.31 -4.87 1.99
N PRO A 30 12.03 -3.55 1.96
CA PRO A 30 10.98 -2.96 2.79
C PRO A 30 9.59 -3.48 2.43
N ARG A 31 8.64 -3.25 3.31
CA ARG A 31 7.27 -3.68 3.14
C ARG A 31 6.45 -2.56 2.48
N LEU A 32 5.89 -2.87 1.30
CA LEU A 32 4.93 -1.98 0.63
C LEU A 32 3.53 -2.35 1.12
N VAL A 33 2.89 -1.43 1.84
CA VAL A 33 1.55 -1.64 2.37
C VAL A 33 0.57 -0.68 1.69
N VAL A 34 -0.60 -1.19 1.32
CA VAL A 34 -1.66 -0.42 0.71
C VAL A 34 -2.87 -0.42 1.63
N HIS A 35 -3.35 0.78 1.96
CA HIS A 35 -4.59 0.97 2.71
C HIS A 35 -5.64 1.63 1.83
N ARG A 36 -6.82 1.11 1.90
CA ARG A 36 -7.94 1.63 1.14
C ARG A 36 -9.07 1.98 2.10
N SER A 37 -9.61 3.21 1.97
CA SER A 37 -10.81 3.63 2.66
C SER A 37 -11.90 3.94 1.65
N LEU A 38 -13.06 4.38 2.11
CA LEU A 38 -14.16 4.75 1.23
C LEU A 38 -13.81 5.88 0.26
N ARG A 39 -12.92 6.78 0.68
CA ARG A 39 -12.59 7.98 -0.12
C ARG A 39 -11.17 8.01 -0.63
N ASN A 40 -10.25 7.37 0.06
CA ASN A 40 -8.83 7.54 -0.20
C ASN A 40 -8.10 6.22 -0.31
N ILE A 41 -6.99 6.26 -1.03
CA ILE A 41 -6.04 5.16 -1.13
C ILE A 41 -4.71 5.69 -0.62
N GLU A 42 -4.03 4.91 0.23
CA GLU A 42 -2.71 5.26 0.74
C GLU A 42 -1.77 4.10 0.51
N ALA A 43 -0.54 4.40 0.20
CA ALA A 43 0.51 3.40 0.07
C ALA A 43 1.77 3.89 0.77
N GLN A 44 2.43 3.00 1.49
CA GLN A 44 3.65 3.30 2.23
C GLN A 44 4.67 2.19 2.05
N ILE A 45 5.93 2.56 2.02
CA ILE A 45 7.04 1.62 2.04
C ILE A 45 7.70 1.78 3.41
N ILE A 46 7.69 0.71 4.19
CA ILE A 46 8.08 0.72 5.60
C ILE A 46 9.23 -0.23 5.85
N ASP A 47 10.24 0.25 6.58
CA ASP A 47 11.29 -0.58 7.14
C ASP A 47 10.88 -1.00 8.54
N ASP A 48 10.43 -2.24 8.69
CA ASP A 48 9.96 -2.76 9.98
C ASP A 48 11.10 -2.87 11.01
N GLY A 49 12.32 -3.06 10.55
CA GLY A 49 13.48 -3.13 11.43
C GLY A 49 13.80 -1.78 12.07
N ALA A 50 13.69 -0.70 11.31
CA ALA A 50 13.89 0.66 11.81
C ALA A 50 12.62 1.27 12.41
N GLY A 51 11.46 0.69 12.11
CA GLY A 51 10.19 1.13 12.64
C GLY A 51 9.68 2.44 12.05
N HIS A 52 10.07 2.78 10.81
CA HIS A 52 9.58 4.01 10.19
C HIS A 52 9.27 3.84 8.71
N SER A 53 8.45 4.76 8.21
CA SER A 53 8.07 4.81 6.80
C SER A 53 9.17 5.49 5.99
N LEU A 54 9.60 4.85 4.92
CA LEU A 54 10.63 5.39 4.02
C LEU A 54 10.01 6.27 2.95
N VAL A 55 8.87 5.86 2.40
CA VAL A 55 8.13 6.59 1.37
C VAL A 55 6.65 6.45 1.67
N GLY A 56 5.90 7.52 1.53
CA GLY A 56 4.46 7.49 1.67
C GLY A 56 3.78 8.37 0.64
N LEU A 57 2.62 7.94 0.15
CA LEU A 57 1.84 8.68 -0.82
C LEU A 57 0.36 8.36 -0.63
N SER A 58 -0.49 9.35 -0.86
CA SER A 58 -1.94 9.22 -0.70
C SER A 58 -2.64 9.89 -1.88
N THR A 59 -3.87 9.48 -2.15
CA THR A 59 -4.71 10.16 -3.14
C THR A 59 -5.03 11.60 -2.74
N LEU A 60 -4.73 11.99 -1.51
CA LEU A 60 -4.81 13.39 -1.06
C LEU A 60 -3.59 14.21 -1.46
N SER A 61 -2.52 13.59 -1.93
CA SER A 61 -1.30 14.26 -2.37
C SER A 61 -1.56 15.12 -3.60
N LYS A 62 -0.82 16.23 -3.73
CA LYS A 62 -1.01 17.16 -4.85
C LYS A 62 -0.88 16.49 -6.21
N GLU A 63 0.07 15.57 -6.34
CA GLU A 63 0.33 14.88 -7.60
C GLU A 63 -0.83 14.00 -8.04
N LEU A 64 -1.70 13.63 -7.10
CA LEU A 64 -2.83 12.76 -7.36
C LEU A 64 -4.17 13.47 -7.30
N ARG A 65 -4.17 14.76 -7.00
CA ARG A 65 -5.37 15.57 -7.09
C ARG A 65 -5.61 15.87 -8.54
N GLY A 66 -6.63 15.28 -9.10
CA GLY A 66 -6.98 15.51 -10.49
C GLY A 66 -8.25 14.78 -10.83
N GLU A 67 -8.68 14.94 -12.07
CA GLU A 67 -9.83 14.25 -12.56
C GLU A 67 -9.40 12.86 -13.01
N PHE A 68 -9.88 11.86 -12.31
CA PHE A 68 -9.69 10.48 -12.70
C PHE A 68 -11.05 9.88 -13.02
N SER A 69 -11.11 9.09 -14.07
CA SER A 69 -12.36 8.46 -14.47
C SER A 69 -12.83 7.42 -13.46
N ASN A 70 -11.91 6.83 -12.70
CA ASN A 70 -12.24 5.89 -11.63
C ASN A 70 -11.11 5.69 -10.63
N ARG A 71 -11.42 5.01 -9.53
CA ARG A 71 -10.45 4.78 -8.45
C ARG A 71 -9.34 3.79 -8.85
N THR A 72 -9.62 2.91 -9.79
CA THR A 72 -8.63 1.94 -10.27
C THR A 72 -7.49 2.66 -10.99
N GLU A 73 -7.81 3.61 -11.87
CA GLU A 73 -6.80 4.43 -12.53
C GLU A 73 -6.01 5.26 -11.53
N GLN A 74 -6.69 5.82 -10.55
CA GLN A 74 -6.06 6.58 -9.49
C GLN A 74 -5.08 5.72 -8.69
N GLY A 75 -5.48 4.49 -8.36
CA GLY A 75 -4.62 3.53 -7.68
C GLY A 75 -3.39 3.16 -8.49
N ARG A 76 -3.54 2.94 -9.78
CA ARG A 76 -2.41 2.64 -10.67
C ARG A 76 -1.42 3.79 -10.72
N LEU A 77 -1.89 5.01 -10.83
CA LEU A 77 -1.03 6.19 -10.82
C LEU A 77 -0.34 6.36 -9.47
N LEU A 78 -1.05 6.11 -8.38
CA LEU A 78 -0.47 6.11 -7.04
C LEU A 78 0.73 5.16 -6.96
N GLY A 79 0.56 3.94 -7.47
CA GLY A 79 1.62 2.93 -7.50
C GLY A 79 2.83 3.38 -8.32
N LYS A 80 2.59 3.95 -9.50
CA LYS A 80 3.67 4.46 -10.36
C LYS A 80 4.46 5.58 -9.69
N LEU A 81 3.77 6.53 -9.07
CA LEU A 81 4.41 7.65 -8.37
C LEU A 81 5.18 7.18 -7.15
N LEU A 82 4.62 6.21 -6.42
CA LEU A 82 5.30 5.63 -5.26
C LEU A 82 6.60 4.94 -5.69
N ALA A 83 6.56 4.20 -6.79
CA ALA A 83 7.74 3.54 -7.34
C ALA A 83 8.81 4.55 -7.77
N ALA A 84 8.41 5.66 -8.37
CA ALA A 84 9.33 6.73 -8.75
C ALA A 84 10.01 7.34 -7.52
N LYS A 85 9.24 7.62 -6.46
CA LYS A 85 9.80 8.13 -5.21
C LYS A 85 10.72 7.13 -4.52
N ALA A 86 10.37 5.85 -4.59
CA ALA A 86 11.22 4.78 -4.06
C ALA A 86 12.55 4.69 -4.81
N ALA A 87 12.51 4.81 -6.13
CA ALA A 87 13.71 4.78 -6.96
C ALA A 87 14.68 5.92 -6.61
N GLU A 88 14.17 7.10 -6.30
CA GLU A 88 14.98 8.22 -5.84
C GLU A 88 15.72 7.92 -4.55
N LYS A 89 15.18 7.04 -3.73
CA LYS A 89 15.80 6.61 -2.46
C LYS A 89 16.58 5.30 -2.60
N GLY A 90 16.72 4.78 -3.82
CA GLY A 90 17.45 3.55 -4.06
C GLY A 90 16.69 2.28 -3.72
N ILE A 91 15.40 2.36 -3.50
CA ILE A 91 14.56 1.20 -3.17
C ILE A 91 14.07 0.57 -4.47
N ARG A 92 14.41 -0.70 -4.70
CA ARG A 92 14.02 -1.43 -5.91
C ARG A 92 13.21 -2.68 -5.62
N GLN A 93 13.40 -3.27 -4.45
CA GLN A 93 12.73 -4.50 -4.05
C GLN A 93 11.89 -4.25 -2.82
N VAL A 94 10.67 -4.77 -2.82
CA VAL A 94 9.75 -4.67 -1.68
C VAL A 94 9.03 -5.99 -1.49
N VAL A 95 8.46 -6.21 -0.31
CA VAL A 95 7.48 -7.25 -0.08
C VAL A 95 6.11 -6.60 0.00
N PHE A 96 5.10 -7.22 -0.59
CA PHE A 96 3.77 -6.63 -0.68
C PHE A 96 2.87 -7.07 0.47
N ASP A 97 2.25 -6.11 1.15
CA ASP A 97 1.31 -6.34 2.23
C ASP A 97 -0.04 -5.70 1.88
N ARG A 98 -1.06 -6.52 1.75
CA ARG A 98 -2.42 -6.08 1.41
C ARG A 98 -3.16 -5.46 2.59
N ALA A 99 -2.57 -5.44 3.79
CA ALA A 99 -3.19 -4.94 5.02
C ALA A 99 -4.54 -5.63 5.34
N GLY A 100 -4.66 -6.91 4.97
CA GLY A 100 -5.88 -7.68 5.19
C GLY A 100 -6.95 -7.54 4.13
N SER A 101 -6.74 -6.70 3.12
CA SER A 101 -7.64 -6.55 1.99
C SER A 101 -7.41 -7.63 0.94
N LEU A 102 -8.41 -7.88 0.10
CA LEU A 102 -8.26 -8.80 -1.02
C LEU A 102 -7.34 -8.20 -2.09
N TYR A 103 -6.54 -9.04 -2.72
CA TYR A 103 -5.72 -8.64 -3.86
C TYR A 103 -6.61 -8.55 -5.10
N HIS A 104 -7.37 -7.47 -5.17
CA HIS A 104 -8.39 -7.29 -6.19
C HIS A 104 -8.69 -5.80 -6.39
N GLY A 105 -9.13 -5.42 -7.58
CA GLY A 105 -9.56 -4.06 -7.87
C GLY A 105 -8.48 -3.02 -7.61
N ILE A 106 -8.74 -2.10 -6.69
CA ILE A 106 -7.87 -0.96 -6.39
C ILE A 106 -6.51 -1.41 -5.84
N VAL A 107 -6.51 -2.38 -4.93
CA VAL A 107 -5.26 -2.89 -4.33
C VAL A 107 -4.37 -3.49 -5.40
N ARG A 108 -4.95 -4.27 -6.31
CA ARG A 108 -4.24 -4.84 -7.44
C ARG A 108 -3.73 -3.75 -8.39
N ALA A 109 -4.51 -2.72 -8.63
CA ALA A 109 -4.13 -1.60 -9.50
C ALA A 109 -2.89 -0.87 -8.95
N VAL A 110 -2.83 -0.63 -7.64
CA VAL A 110 -1.66 -0.02 -6.99
C VAL A 110 -0.43 -0.91 -7.17
N ALA A 111 -0.58 -2.22 -6.96
CA ALA A 111 0.52 -3.17 -7.12
C ALA A 111 1.02 -3.20 -8.56
N GLU A 112 0.12 -3.25 -9.54
CA GLU A 112 0.49 -3.23 -10.95
C GLU A 112 1.19 -1.92 -11.33
N GLY A 113 0.69 -0.79 -10.84
CA GLY A 113 1.31 0.51 -11.06
C GLY A 113 2.72 0.58 -10.49
N ALA A 114 2.92 0.06 -9.29
CA ALA A 114 4.22 0.01 -8.65
C ALA A 114 5.21 -0.86 -9.45
N ARG A 115 4.75 -1.99 -9.95
CA ARG A 115 5.58 -2.85 -10.82
C ARG A 115 5.93 -2.18 -12.14
N GLU A 116 4.97 -1.50 -12.75
CA GLU A 116 5.21 -0.72 -13.98
C GLU A 116 6.22 0.39 -13.72
N GLY A 117 6.24 0.97 -12.54
CA GLY A 117 7.18 2.01 -12.13
C GLY A 117 8.56 1.49 -11.76
N GLY A 118 8.77 0.18 -11.74
CA GLY A 118 10.08 -0.41 -11.53
C GLY A 118 10.29 -1.15 -10.21
N LEU A 119 9.32 -1.20 -9.32
CA LEU A 119 9.45 -1.98 -8.09
C LEU A 119 9.32 -3.48 -8.39
N ASN A 120 10.14 -4.24 -7.73
CA ASN A 120 10.21 -5.69 -7.88
C ASN A 120 9.61 -6.38 -6.66
N PHE A 121 8.59 -7.16 -6.90
CA PHE A 121 7.96 -7.98 -5.86
C PHE A 121 7.02 -9.02 -6.45
#